data_2550b3370eabebc63dfc779f2c879b66
#
_entry.id   2550b3370eabebc63dfc779f2c879b66
#
_cell.length_a   1.000
_cell.length_b   1.000
_cell.length_c   1.000
_cell.angle_alpha   90.00
_cell.angle_beta   90.00
_cell.angle_gamma   90.00
#
_symmetry.space_group_name_H-M   'P 1'
#
loop_
_entity.id
_entity.type
_entity.pdbx_description
1 polymer ?
#
loop_
_entity_poly.entity_id
_entity_poly.type
_entity_poly.pdbx_seq_one_letter_code
_entity_poly.pdbx_strand_id
1 'polypeptide(L)'
;MCIRDRAQRRLAALPADDRSADAAWLRAPTLSHAQWLQDNEHRHQLRLQWERLFAVVDVIVTPVAPTPAFRHDHSEPKDERRFPVRFPEGLRPLRFFDLFHWAGLPVLPGLPATSFPLGLDDEGLPIGAQAIGPYFEDHTAIRFTELYGDRHGGYVAPPVPARRA
;
A
#
# COMPACT_ATOMS: atom_id res chain seq x y z
N MET A 1 -12.69 -21.05 18.23
CA MET A 1 -11.21 -20.91 18.16
C MET A 1 -10.91 -19.49 17.73
N CYS A 2 -10.21 -18.69 18.53
CA CYS A 2 -9.96 -17.28 18.21
C CYS A 2 -8.82 -17.14 17.17
N ILE A 3 -8.69 -15.92 16.59
CA ILE A 3 -7.66 -15.61 15.58
C ILE A 3 -6.26 -15.86 16.17
N ARG A 4 -6.03 -15.47 17.41
CA ARG A 4 -4.78 -15.65 18.12
C ARG A 4 -4.36 -17.12 18.24
N ASP A 5 -5.27 -18.00 18.65
CA ASP A 5 -4.98 -19.44 18.82
C ASP A 5 -4.58 -20.09 17.49
N ARG A 6 -5.25 -19.69 16.41
CA ARG A 6 -4.93 -20.16 15.05
C ARG A 6 -3.56 -19.68 14.60
N ALA A 7 -3.26 -18.42 14.83
CA ALA A 7 -1.96 -17.82 14.49
C ALA A 7 -0.83 -18.49 15.26
N GLN A 8 -1.00 -18.73 16.58
CA GLN A 8 -0.01 -19.41 17.41
C GLN A 8 0.30 -20.83 16.92
N ARG A 9 -0.72 -21.61 16.56
CA ARG A 9 -0.51 -22.98 16.03
C ARG A 9 0.26 -22.97 14.72
N ARG A 10 -0.08 -22.08 13.79
CA ARG A 10 0.61 -21.96 12.52
C ARG A 10 2.06 -21.45 12.71
N LEU A 11 2.26 -20.50 13.62
CA LEU A 11 3.57 -19.97 13.94
C LEU A 11 4.48 -21.06 14.56
N ALA A 12 3.93 -21.91 15.42
CA ALA A 12 4.68 -23.02 16.02
C ALA A 12 5.14 -24.09 15.02
N ALA A 13 4.55 -24.12 13.83
CA ALA A 13 4.96 -25.02 12.73
C ALA A 13 6.04 -24.43 11.84
N LEU A 14 6.40 -23.13 12.01
CA LEU A 14 7.47 -22.47 11.26
C LEU A 14 8.80 -22.53 12.03
N PRO A 15 9.95 -22.42 11.33
CA PRO A 15 11.24 -22.23 12.00
C PRO A 15 11.21 -21.02 12.95
N ALA A 16 11.88 -21.12 14.09
CA ALA A 16 11.86 -20.06 15.11
C ALA A 16 12.47 -18.74 14.60
N ASP A 17 13.41 -18.83 13.67
CA ASP A 17 14.13 -17.72 13.03
C ASP A 17 13.53 -17.30 11.69
N ASP A 18 12.37 -17.84 11.30
CA ASP A 18 11.69 -17.46 10.07
C ASP A 18 11.32 -15.97 10.09
N ARG A 19 11.91 -15.20 9.16
CA ARG A 19 11.69 -13.77 8.96
C ARG A 19 10.83 -13.45 7.74
N SER A 20 10.16 -14.45 7.18
CA SER A 20 9.25 -14.26 6.06
C SER A 20 8.09 -13.31 6.42
N ALA A 21 7.49 -12.72 5.39
CA ALA A 21 6.28 -11.89 5.56
C ALA A 21 5.14 -12.69 6.21
N ASP A 22 5.03 -13.99 5.90
CA ASP A 22 4.02 -14.88 6.46
C ASP A 22 4.22 -15.10 7.96
N ALA A 23 5.48 -15.32 8.38
CA ALA A 23 5.81 -15.43 9.79
C ALA A 23 5.54 -14.11 10.53
N ALA A 24 5.87 -12.96 9.94
CA ALA A 24 5.56 -11.64 10.52
C ALA A 24 4.04 -11.43 10.66
N TRP A 25 3.28 -11.78 9.64
CA TRP A 25 1.80 -11.72 9.67
C TRP A 25 1.19 -12.61 10.76
N LEU A 26 1.75 -13.82 10.96
CA LEU A 26 1.30 -14.72 12.02
C LEU A 26 1.70 -14.27 13.42
N ARG A 27 2.84 -13.54 13.55
CA ARG A 27 3.27 -12.97 14.84
C ARG A 27 2.40 -11.81 15.29
N ALA A 28 1.93 -10.96 14.39
CA ALA A 28 1.19 -9.75 14.71
C ALA A 28 0.04 -9.96 15.73
N PRO A 29 -0.89 -10.91 15.56
CA PRO A 29 -1.97 -11.15 16.53
C PRO A 29 -1.51 -11.85 17.81
N THR A 30 -0.24 -12.25 17.92
CA THR A 30 0.31 -12.97 19.10
C THR A 30 1.20 -12.09 19.98
N LEU A 31 1.51 -10.87 19.54
CA LEU A 31 2.33 -9.92 20.30
C LEU A 31 1.76 -9.70 21.71
N SER A 32 2.66 -9.59 22.69
CA SER A 32 2.30 -9.05 24.00
C SER A 32 2.10 -7.54 23.90
N HIS A 33 1.37 -6.97 24.87
CA HIS A 33 1.19 -5.52 24.92
C HIS A 33 2.53 -4.77 25.04
N ALA A 34 3.49 -5.31 25.78
CA ALA A 34 4.82 -4.74 25.91
C ALA A 34 5.57 -4.70 24.56
N GLN A 35 5.51 -5.77 23.78
CA GLN A 35 6.09 -5.80 22.44
C GLN A 35 5.40 -4.79 21.51
N TRP A 36 4.07 -4.74 21.56
CA TRP A 36 3.31 -3.76 20.77
C TRP A 36 3.70 -2.31 21.11
N LEU A 37 3.91 -1.99 22.42
CA LEU A 37 4.37 -0.66 22.82
C LEU A 37 5.76 -0.34 22.27
N GLN A 38 6.69 -1.31 22.28
CA GLN A 38 8.02 -1.13 21.68
C GLN A 38 7.93 -0.88 20.18
N ASP A 39 7.14 -1.66 19.45
CA ASP A 39 6.95 -1.47 18.01
C ASP A 39 6.26 -0.13 17.72
N ASN A 40 5.31 0.29 18.56
CA ASN A 40 4.66 1.59 18.45
C ASN A 40 5.64 2.75 18.67
N GLU A 41 6.60 2.60 19.59
CA GLU A 41 7.66 3.60 19.77
C GLU A 41 8.53 3.70 18.50
N HIS A 42 8.95 2.58 17.91
CA HIS A 42 9.68 2.59 16.64
C HIS A 42 8.88 3.29 15.53
N ARG A 43 7.57 3.09 15.51
CA ARG A 43 6.66 3.78 14.57
C ARG A 43 6.66 5.30 14.79
N HIS A 44 6.68 5.77 16.05
CA HIS A 44 6.78 7.19 16.38
C HIS A 44 8.13 7.77 15.94
N GLN A 45 9.24 7.05 16.16
CA GLN A 45 10.57 7.48 15.70
C GLN A 45 10.62 7.61 14.17
N LEU A 46 9.99 6.68 13.45
CA LEU A 46 9.85 6.78 12.00
C LEU A 46 9.06 8.04 11.59
N ARG A 47 7.97 8.36 12.28
CA ARG A 47 7.20 9.59 12.04
C ARG A 47 8.05 10.85 12.18
N LEU A 48 8.88 10.94 13.23
CA LEU A 48 9.80 12.08 13.39
C LEU A 48 10.80 12.23 12.24
N GLN A 49 11.20 11.13 11.59
CA GLN A 49 12.04 11.19 10.38
C GLN A 49 11.26 11.77 9.20
N TRP A 50 10.00 11.38 9.03
CA TRP A 50 9.12 11.94 8.00
C TRP A 50 8.84 13.43 8.22
N GLU A 51 8.64 13.88 9.48
CA GLU A 51 8.49 15.31 9.81
C GLU A 51 9.70 16.14 9.35
N ARG A 52 10.91 15.61 9.52
CA ARG A 52 12.13 16.29 9.00
C ARG A 52 12.14 16.40 7.48
N LEU A 53 11.61 15.40 6.79
CA LEU A 53 11.49 15.45 5.32
C LEU A 53 10.45 16.49 4.90
N PHE A 54 9.31 16.54 5.57
CA PHE A 54 8.28 17.54 5.32
C PHE A 54 8.65 18.98 5.74
N ALA A 55 9.76 19.18 6.43
CA ALA A 55 10.31 20.52 6.64
C ALA A 55 10.88 21.14 5.35
N VAL A 56 11.10 20.36 4.29
CA VAL A 56 11.68 20.81 3.02
C VAL A 56 10.80 20.52 1.80
N VAL A 57 9.73 19.76 1.95
CA VAL A 57 8.75 19.46 0.90
C VAL A 57 7.33 19.47 1.49
N ASP A 58 6.33 19.89 0.72
CA ASP A 58 4.94 19.93 1.16
C ASP A 58 4.27 18.56 1.03
N VAL A 59 4.57 17.82 -0.05
CA VAL A 59 4.04 16.49 -0.32
C VAL A 59 5.09 15.59 -0.96
N ILE A 60 4.91 14.29 -0.80
CA ILE A 60 5.70 13.28 -1.49
C ILE A 60 4.76 12.49 -2.41
N VAL A 61 5.08 12.44 -3.69
CA VAL A 61 4.29 11.73 -4.69
C VAL A 61 4.92 10.37 -4.96
N THR A 62 4.12 9.32 -4.87
CA THR A 62 4.54 7.94 -5.15
C THR A 62 3.46 7.20 -5.94
N PRO A 63 3.79 6.08 -6.62
CA PRO A 63 2.77 5.16 -7.08
C PRO A 63 1.90 4.67 -5.92
N VAL A 64 0.70 4.17 -6.21
CA VAL A 64 -0.12 3.42 -5.23
C VAL A 64 0.21 1.93 -5.32
N ALA A 65 0.31 1.42 -6.55
CA ALA A 65 0.64 0.03 -6.86
C ALA A 65 1.68 -0.03 -7.99
N PRO A 66 2.46 -1.09 -8.10
CA PRO A 66 3.49 -1.24 -9.14
C PRO A 66 2.94 -1.61 -10.51
N THR A 67 1.62 -1.75 -10.66
CA THR A 67 0.94 -2.17 -11.88
C THR A 67 -0.44 -1.55 -11.96
N PRO A 68 -0.99 -1.29 -13.16
CA PRO A 68 -2.41 -1.00 -13.35
C PRO A 68 -3.30 -2.17 -12.90
N ALA A 69 -4.60 -2.07 -13.17
CA ALA A 69 -5.53 -3.16 -12.89
C ALA A 69 -5.09 -4.46 -13.61
N PHE A 70 -5.19 -5.56 -12.91
CA PHE A 70 -4.87 -6.90 -13.39
C PHE A 70 -6.10 -7.81 -13.33
N ARG A 71 -6.05 -8.95 -14.02
CA ARG A 71 -7.14 -9.93 -14.02
C ARG A 71 -7.34 -10.50 -12.62
N HIS A 72 -8.60 -10.78 -12.26
CA HIS A 72 -8.91 -11.42 -10.99
C HIS A 72 -8.25 -12.79 -10.90
N ASP A 73 -7.56 -13.03 -9.80
CA ASP A 73 -7.01 -14.32 -9.42
C ASP A 73 -7.69 -14.78 -8.13
N HIS A 74 -8.42 -15.88 -8.21
CA HIS A 74 -9.17 -16.48 -7.09
C HIS A 74 -8.47 -17.72 -6.52
N SER A 75 -7.24 -18.01 -6.94
CA SER A 75 -6.47 -19.13 -6.40
C SER A 75 -6.19 -18.94 -4.90
N GLU A 76 -6.12 -20.04 -4.19
CA GLU A 76 -5.76 -20.09 -2.77
C GLU A 76 -4.52 -20.99 -2.59
N PRO A 77 -3.64 -20.64 -1.67
CA PRO A 77 -3.67 -19.50 -0.75
C PRO A 77 -3.27 -18.18 -1.42
N LYS A 78 -3.77 -17.05 -0.90
CA LYS A 78 -3.58 -15.71 -1.50
C LYS A 78 -2.13 -15.28 -1.62
N ASP A 79 -1.30 -15.68 -0.69
CA ASP A 79 0.14 -15.38 -0.62
C ASP A 79 0.94 -16.05 -1.75
N GLU A 80 0.40 -17.11 -2.36
CA GLU A 80 1.00 -17.77 -3.52
C GLU A 80 0.64 -17.13 -4.86
N ARG A 81 -0.34 -16.21 -4.89
CA ARG A 81 -0.71 -15.50 -6.12
C ARG A 81 0.46 -14.71 -6.69
N ARG A 82 0.55 -14.69 -8.00
CA ARG A 82 1.62 -14.00 -8.74
C ARG A 82 1.02 -13.10 -9.79
N PHE A 83 1.46 -11.85 -9.78
CA PHE A 83 0.97 -10.82 -10.69
C PHE A 83 2.11 -10.36 -11.59
N PRO A 84 1.97 -10.43 -12.93
CA PRO A 84 2.99 -9.96 -13.84
C PRO A 84 3.09 -8.44 -13.76
N VAL A 85 4.26 -7.93 -13.42
CA VAL A 85 4.55 -6.50 -13.37
C VAL A 85 5.66 -6.20 -14.38
N ARG A 86 5.46 -5.13 -15.17
CA ARG A 86 6.43 -4.69 -16.17
C ARG A 86 7.51 -3.84 -15.51
N PHE A 87 8.73 -4.27 -15.66
CA PHE A 87 9.94 -3.54 -15.28
C PHE A 87 10.74 -3.19 -16.55
N PRO A 88 11.72 -2.27 -16.48
CA PRO A 88 12.58 -1.95 -17.63
C PRO A 88 13.25 -3.21 -18.25
N GLU A 89 13.58 -4.20 -17.42
CA GLU A 89 14.23 -5.44 -17.81
C GLU A 89 13.25 -6.52 -18.32
N GLY A 90 11.93 -6.24 -18.30
CA GLY A 90 10.88 -7.15 -18.73
C GLY A 90 9.83 -7.46 -17.66
N LEU A 91 8.95 -8.42 -17.94
CA LEU A 91 7.91 -8.86 -17.02
C LEU A 91 8.50 -9.74 -15.92
N ARG A 92 8.19 -9.41 -14.67
CA ARG A 92 8.52 -10.23 -13.49
C ARG A 92 7.27 -10.44 -12.63
N PRO A 93 7.04 -11.66 -12.12
CA PRO A 93 5.94 -11.93 -11.23
C PRO A 93 6.23 -11.37 -9.83
N LEU A 94 5.36 -10.52 -9.32
CA LEU A 94 5.35 -10.10 -7.91
C LEU A 94 4.34 -10.94 -7.13
N ARG A 95 4.61 -11.14 -5.84
CA ARG A 95 3.67 -11.77 -4.90
C ARG A 95 2.57 -10.77 -4.53
N PHE A 96 1.44 -11.27 -4.06
CA PHE A 96 0.30 -10.45 -3.65
C PHE A 96 0.70 -9.33 -2.67
N PHE A 97 1.50 -9.63 -1.65
CA PHE A 97 1.89 -8.64 -0.65
C PHE A 97 2.91 -7.60 -1.18
N ASP A 98 3.67 -7.93 -2.22
CA ASP A 98 4.61 -6.99 -2.83
C ASP A 98 3.88 -5.83 -3.55
N LEU A 99 2.59 -6.00 -3.89
CA LEU A 99 1.75 -4.96 -4.49
C LEU A 99 1.47 -3.79 -3.54
N PHE A 100 1.54 -4.02 -2.23
CA PHE A 100 1.23 -3.01 -1.20
C PHE A 100 2.43 -2.19 -0.75
N HIS A 101 3.60 -2.39 -1.35
CA HIS A 101 4.83 -1.71 -0.95
C HIS A 101 4.67 -0.19 -0.90
N TRP A 102 4.17 0.40 -1.99
CA TRP A 102 3.98 1.84 -2.09
C TRP A 102 2.82 2.35 -1.22
N ALA A 103 1.69 1.68 -1.26
CA ALA A 103 0.54 2.03 -0.43
C ALA A 103 0.85 1.91 1.07
N GLY A 104 1.79 1.06 1.45
CA GLY A 104 2.24 0.87 2.84
C GLY A 104 3.09 2.01 3.40
N LEU A 105 3.72 2.82 2.54
CA LEU A 105 4.62 3.89 3.00
C LEU A 105 3.95 4.87 3.98
N PRO A 106 2.77 5.45 3.70
CA PRO A 106 2.10 6.35 4.64
C PRO A 106 1.47 5.61 5.83
N VAL A 107 1.13 4.34 5.69
CA VAL A 107 0.39 3.58 6.71
C VAL A 107 1.21 3.40 7.99
N LEU A 108 2.46 3.01 7.87
CA LEU A 108 3.31 2.72 9.04
C LEU A 108 3.54 3.96 9.91
N PRO A 109 3.96 5.13 9.40
CA PRO A 109 4.06 6.36 10.19
C PRO A 109 2.69 7.00 10.49
N GLY A 110 1.60 6.56 9.87
CA GLY A 110 0.25 7.10 10.05
C GLY A 110 0.07 8.46 9.38
N LEU A 111 0.64 8.65 8.19
CA LEU A 111 0.55 9.88 7.41
C LEU A 111 -0.72 9.89 6.54
N PRO A 112 -1.32 11.06 6.29
CA PRO A 112 -2.38 11.19 5.32
C PRO A 112 -1.86 10.96 3.89
N ALA A 113 -2.68 10.33 3.05
CA ALA A 113 -2.37 10.16 1.64
C ALA A 113 -3.65 10.25 0.81
N THR A 114 -3.58 11.01 -0.30
CA THR A 114 -4.68 11.20 -1.23
C THR A 114 -4.30 10.63 -2.59
N SER A 115 -5.10 9.68 -3.10
CA SER A 115 -4.91 9.13 -4.44
C SER A 115 -5.49 10.07 -5.50
N PHE A 116 -4.81 10.17 -6.65
CA PHE A 116 -5.26 10.96 -7.77
C PHE A 116 -4.90 10.30 -9.11
N PRO A 117 -5.68 10.56 -10.19
CA PRO A 117 -5.42 9.97 -11.49
C PRO A 117 -4.23 10.63 -12.18
N LEU A 118 -3.42 9.83 -12.88
CA LEU A 118 -2.35 10.29 -13.77
C LEU A 118 -2.73 10.18 -15.25
N GLY A 119 -3.76 9.41 -15.59
CA GLY A 119 -4.18 9.12 -16.94
C GLY A 119 -4.44 7.65 -17.17
N LEU A 120 -4.25 7.22 -18.41
CA LEU A 120 -4.42 5.82 -18.84
C LEU A 120 -3.08 5.26 -19.32
N ASP A 121 -2.89 3.96 -19.17
CA ASP A 121 -1.78 3.25 -19.80
C ASP A 121 -2.05 2.96 -21.29
N ASP A 122 -1.10 2.28 -21.95
CA ASP A 122 -1.20 1.92 -23.38
C ASP A 122 -2.37 0.96 -23.69
N GLU A 123 -2.91 0.28 -22.68
CA GLU A 123 -4.06 -0.62 -22.79
C GLU A 123 -5.39 0.07 -22.43
N GLY A 124 -5.35 1.37 -22.09
CA GLY A 124 -6.52 2.16 -21.68
C GLY A 124 -6.94 1.92 -20.22
N LEU A 125 -6.08 1.32 -19.39
CA LEU A 125 -6.35 1.12 -17.97
C LEU A 125 -5.94 2.36 -17.17
N PRO A 126 -6.72 2.78 -16.15
CA PRO A 126 -6.39 3.94 -15.35
C PRO A 126 -5.14 3.71 -14.50
N ILE A 127 -4.26 4.73 -14.50
CA ILE A 127 -3.08 4.81 -13.66
C ILE A 127 -3.30 5.92 -12.63
N GLY A 128 -2.88 5.68 -11.40
CA GLY A 128 -2.93 6.66 -10.32
C GLY A 128 -1.63 6.76 -9.54
N ALA A 129 -1.52 7.86 -8.83
CA ALA A 129 -0.50 8.09 -7.82
C ALA A 129 -1.14 8.45 -6.48
N GLN A 130 -0.35 8.53 -5.44
CA GLN A 130 -0.73 9.09 -4.15
C GLN A 130 0.18 10.26 -3.78
N ALA A 131 -0.42 11.30 -3.22
CA ALA A 131 0.25 12.40 -2.56
C ALA A 131 0.22 12.13 -1.05
N ILE A 132 1.38 11.96 -0.43
CA ILE A 132 1.55 11.76 1.00
C ILE A 132 1.85 13.11 1.62
N GLY A 133 1.08 13.52 2.63
CA GLY A 133 1.23 14.77 3.35
C GLY A 133 1.80 14.61 4.76
N PRO A 134 2.13 15.72 5.45
CA PRO A 134 2.57 15.72 6.84
C PRO A 134 1.50 15.15 7.78
N TYR A 135 1.92 14.72 8.94
CA TYR A 135 1.03 14.14 9.94
C TYR A 135 -0.05 15.14 10.40
N PHE A 136 -1.31 14.75 10.36
CA PHE A 136 -2.50 15.57 10.60
C PHE A 136 -2.75 16.72 9.61
N GLU A 137 -2.01 16.77 8.50
CA GLU A 137 -2.23 17.77 7.45
C GLU A 137 -2.91 17.18 6.21
N ASP A 138 -4.02 16.51 6.39
CA ASP A 138 -4.80 15.86 5.32
C ASP A 138 -5.13 16.85 4.19
N HIS A 139 -5.43 18.09 4.53
CA HIS A 139 -5.74 19.14 3.56
C HIS A 139 -4.58 19.47 2.63
N THR A 140 -3.33 19.32 3.06
CA THR A 140 -2.15 19.55 2.22
C THR A 140 -2.12 18.55 1.07
N ALA A 141 -2.29 17.25 1.35
CA ALA A 141 -2.35 16.22 0.33
C ALA A 141 -3.57 16.38 -0.60
N ILE A 142 -4.75 16.71 -0.07
CA ILE A 142 -5.98 16.97 -0.83
C ILE A 142 -5.76 18.19 -1.75
N ARG A 143 -5.25 19.30 -1.22
CA ARG A 143 -5.02 20.52 -2.00
C ARG A 143 -4.05 20.31 -3.15
N PHE A 144 -2.99 19.54 -2.92
CA PHE A 144 -2.08 19.16 -4.00
C PHE A 144 -2.81 18.46 -5.14
N THR A 145 -3.67 17.48 -4.81
CA THR A 145 -4.38 16.70 -5.85
C THR A 145 -5.43 17.53 -6.59
N GLU A 146 -6.08 18.51 -5.93
CA GLU A 146 -6.95 19.49 -6.59
C GLU A 146 -6.16 20.32 -7.61
N LEU A 147 -5.04 20.93 -7.19
CA LEU A 147 -4.20 21.74 -8.06
C LEU A 147 -3.62 20.94 -9.25
N TYR A 148 -3.28 19.67 -9.01
CA TYR A 148 -2.85 18.78 -10.08
C TYR A 148 -4.01 18.52 -11.07
N GLY A 149 -5.21 18.23 -10.56
CA GLY A 149 -6.39 17.99 -11.39
C GLY A 149 -6.78 19.21 -12.23
N ASP A 150 -6.73 20.42 -11.66
CA ASP A 150 -7.02 21.67 -12.38
C ASP A 150 -6.05 21.89 -13.56
N ARG A 151 -4.79 21.43 -13.42
CA ARG A 151 -3.75 21.67 -14.42
C ARG A 151 -3.61 20.56 -15.46
N HIS A 152 -3.85 19.32 -15.08
CA HIS A 152 -3.54 18.13 -15.90
C HIS A 152 -4.78 17.30 -16.26
N GLY A 153 -5.97 17.72 -15.84
CA GLY A 153 -7.19 16.93 -15.91
C GLY A 153 -7.36 16.07 -14.64
N GLY A 154 -8.60 16.03 -14.17
CA GLY A 154 -8.98 15.29 -12.97
C GLY A 154 -9.55 13.91 -13.31
N TYR A 155 -10.41 13.45 -12.41
CA TYR A 155 -11.12 12.19 -12.58
C TYR A 155 -12.00 12.18 -13.84
N VAL A 156 -11.85 11.13 -14.64
CA VAL A 156 -12.72 10.82 -15.76
C VAL A 156 -13.53 9.56 -15.42
N ALA A 157 -14.86 9.68 -15.48
CA ALA A 157 -15.74 8.55 -15.19
C ALA A 157 -15.53 7.42 -16.20
N PRO A 158 -15.45 6.15 -15.75
CA PRO A 158 -15.35 5.03 -16.66
C PRO A 158 -16.60 4.92 -17.53
N PRO A 159 -16.50 4.41 -18.77
CA PRO A 159 -17.67 4.15 -19.60
C PRO A 159 -18.60 3.15 -18.88
N VAL A 160 -19.86 3.57 -18.65
CA VAL A 160 -20.85 2.67 -18.06
C VAL A 160 -21.19 1.60 -19.09
N PRO A 161 -21.00 0.30 -18.80
CA PRO A 161 -21.42 -0.76 -19.73
C PRO A 161 -22.93 -0.63 -19.98
N ALA A 162 -23.34 -0.67 -21.24
CA ALA A 162 -24.76 -0.76 -21.57
C ALA A 162 -25.37 -1.95 -20.82
N ARG A 163 -26.43 -1.71 -20.04
CA ARG A 163 -27.16 -2.81 -19.40
C ARG A 163 -27.54 -3.82 -20.50
N ARG A 164 -27.02 -5.02 -20.37
CA ARG A 164 -27.53 -6.11 -21.21
C ARG A 164 -28.99 -6.28 -20.83
N ALA A 165 -29.87 -6.00 -21.81
CA ALA A 165 -31.31 -6.23 -21.71
C ALA A 165 -31.58 -7.73 -21.56
#